data_9dd4b1d7f676e1659cd0962f98220aa7
#
_entry.id   9dd4b1d7f676e1659cd0962f98220aa7
#
_cell.length_a   1.000
_cell.length_b   1.000
_cell.length_c   1.000
_cell.angle_alpha   90.00
_cell.angle_beta   90.00
_cell.angle_gamma   90.00
#
_symmetry.space_group_name_H-M   'P 1'
#
loop_
_entity.id
_entity.type
_entity.pdbx_description
1 polymer ?
#
loop_
_entity_poly.entity_id
_entity_poly.type
_entity_poly.pdbx_seq_one_letter_code
_entity_poly.pdbx_strand_id
1 'polypeptide(L)'
;VVVEGQGSLTNMYYAGVTLGLMHGAMPDYMIMTDEPGRTIDVSNNQMASIGDVMDLHLSLMKNFKQSQFLGINLMTLKMTKDLALKEIKKLENKYKLPATDLVRFGDGKLIDRIEQELL
;
A
#
# COMPACT_ATOMS: atom_id res chain seq x y z
N VAL A 1 -13.57 -3.46 -11.31
CA VAL A 1 -13.62 -4.39 -10.16
C VAL A 1 -12.57 -3.97 -9.15
N VAL A 2 -12.95 -3.91 -7.88
CA VAL A 2 -12.06 -3.63 -6.76
C VAL A 2 -11.86 -4.91 -5.95
N VAL A 3 -10.61 -5.25 -5.67
CA VAL A 3 -10.25 -6.44 -4.90
C VAL A 3 -9.54 -6.00 -3.63
N GLU A 4 -10.03 -6.44 -2.49
CA GLU A 4 -9.38 -6.20 -1.20
C GLU A 4 -8.22 -7.17 -1.01
N GLY A 5 -7.03 -6.63 -0.73
CA GLY A 5 -5.86 -7.43 -0.41
C GLY A 5 -5.95 -8.07 0.97
N GLN A 6 -5.29 -9.21 1.14
CA GLN A 6 -5.25 -9.97 2.39
C GLN A 6 -3.80 -10.21 2.81
N GLY A 7 -3.44 -9.81 4.03
CA GLY A 7 -2.11 -10.02 4.57
C GLY A 7 -1.00 -9.28 3.83
N SER A 8 0.16 -9.90 3.73
CA SER A 8 1.33 -9.29 3.11
C SER A 8 2.20 -10.32 2.42
N LEU A 9 2.82 -9.98 1.29
CA LEU A 9 3.81 -10.81 0.60
C LEU A 9 5.05 -11.09 1.46
N THR A 10 5.33 -10.26 2.45
CA THR A 10 6.50 -10.42 3.33
C THR A 10 6.19 -11.04 4.67
N ASN A 11 4.94 -11.44 4.92
CA ASN A 11 4.55 -12.13 6.14
C ASN A 11 4.53 -13.65 5.90
N MET A 12 5.24 -14.40 6.73
CA MET A 12 5.40 -15.85 6.56
C MET A 12 4.09 -16.63 6.62
N TYR A 13 3.06 -16.13 7.31
CA TYR A 13 1.77 -16.82 7.40
C TYR A 13 0.85 -16.53 6.23
N TYR A 14 0.97 -15.34 5.62
CA TYR A 14 0.01 -14.84 4.64
C TYR A 14 0.58 -14.64 3.23
N ALA A 15 1.90 -14.77 3.06
CA ALA A 15 2.55 -14.52 1.77
C ALA A 15 1.95 -15.35 0.63
N GLY A 16 1.68 -16.63 0.86
CA GLY A 16 1.11 -17.53 -0.14
C GLY A 16 -0.31 -17.12 -0.56
N VAL A 17 -1.15 -16.71 0.39
CA VAL A 17 -2.52 -16.24 0.11
C VAL A 17 -2.47 -14.92 -0.67
N THR A 18 -1.64 -13.99 -0.24
CA THR A 18 -1.48 -12.68 -0.91
C THR A 18 -0.97 -12.86 -2.34
N LEU A 19 0.00 -13.72 -2.55
CA LEU A 19 0.53 -14.04 -3.88
C LEU A 19 -0.55 -14.66 -4.78
N GLY A 20 -1.30 -15.63 -4.27
CA GLY A 20 -2.39 -16.27 -5.00
C GLY A 20 -3.50 -15.29 -5.37
N LEU A 21 -3.88 -14.41 -4.45
CA LEU A 21 -4.86 -13.37 -4.71
C LEU A 21 -4.37 -12.38 -5.78
N MET A 22 -3.15 -11.94 -5.70
CA MET A 22 -2.55 -11.02 -6.67
C MET A 22 -2.49 -11.63 -8.07
N HIS A 23 -2.06 -12.88 -8.18
CA HIS A 23 -2.02 -13.60 -9.47
C HIS A 23 -3.43 -13.89 -10.01
N GLY A 24 -4.39 -14.18 -9.13
CA GLY A 24 -5.78 -14.39 -9.55
C GLY A 24 -6.48 -13.10 -9.99
N ALA A 25 -6.22 -12.00 -9.30
CA ALA A 25 -6.83 -10.71 -9.60
C ALA A 25 -6.15 -9.98 -10.78
N MET A 26 -4.84 -10.20 -10.98
CA MET A 26 -4.05 -9.52 -12.02
C MET A 26 -4.27 -8.01 -12.04
N PRO A 27 -3.99 -7.30 -10.95
CA PRO A 27 -4.34 -5.89 -10.79
C PRO A 27 -3.59 -4.99 -11.80
N ASP A 28 -4.31 -4.07 -12.43
CA ASP A 28 -3.71 -2.98 -13.21
C ASP A 28 -3.13 -1.92 -12.28
N TYR A 29 -3.90 -1.59 -11.23
CA TYR A 29 -3.55 -0.56 -10.26
C TYR A 29 -3.67 -1.09 -8.83
N MET A 30 -2.80 -0.59 -7.97
CA MET A 30 -2.73 -0.99 -6.56
C MET A 30 -2.64 0.25 -5.66
N ILE A 31 -3.21 0.12 -4.46
CA ILE A 31 -3.03 1.07 -3.36
C ILE A 31 -2.28 0.32 -2.25
N MET A 32 -1.17 0.87 -1.82
CA MET A 32 -0.42 0.33 -0.69
C MET A 32 -1.06 0.77 0.62
N THR A 33 -1.30 -0.15 1.54
CA THR A 33 -1.79 0.20 2.88
C THR A 33 -0.76 -0.17 3.94
N ASP A 34 -0.49 0.76 4.87
CA ASP A 34 0.50 0.55 5.92
C ASP A 34 0.10 1.23 7.24
N GLU A 35 0.60 0.71 8.35
CA GLU A 35 0.52 1.31 9.68
C GLU A 35 1.90 1.88 10.05
N PRO A 36 2.10 3.22 9.96
CA PRO A 36 3.38 3.84 10.28
C PRO A 36 3.80 3.57 11.73
N GLY A 37 5.08 3.31 11.93
CA GLY A 37 5.64 3.01 13.24
C GLY A 37 5.53 1.54 13.66
N ARG A 38 4.76 0.74 12.96
CA ARG A 38 4.76 -0.70 13.15
C ARG A 38 5.97 -1.33 12.47
N THR A 39 6.81 -2.01 13.24
CA THR A 39 8.06 -2.61 12.74
C THR A 39 8.09 -4.13 12.82
N ILE A 40 7.19 -4.71 13.62
CA ILE A 40 7.08 -6.15 13.84
C ILE A 40 5.71 -6.62 13.37
N ASP A 41 5.68 -7.68 12.59
CA ASP A 41 4.45 -8.27 12.08
C ASP A 41 3.79 -9.25 13.09
N VAL A 42 2.65 -9.81 12.69
CA VAL A 42 1.90 -10.76 13.53
C VAL A 42 2.62 -12.09 13.74
N SER A 43 3.63 -12.39 12.94
CA SER A 43 4.49 -13.57 13.11
C SER A 43 5.77 -13.27 13.91
N ASN A 44 5.85 -12.09 14.53
CA ASN A 44 6.96 -11.61 15.32
C ASN A 44 8.29 -11.46 14.55
N ASN A 45 8.18 -11.15 13.26
CA ASN A 45 9.33 -10.86 12.41
C ASN A 45 9.41 -9.37 12.06
N GLN A 46 10.62 -8.91 11.78
CA GLN A 46 10.86 -7.54 11.30
C GLN A 46 10.12 -7.32 9.98
N MET A 47 9.34 -6.25 9.90
CA MET A 47 8.62 -5.88 8.68
C MET A 47 9.57 -5.25 7.66
N ALA A 48 9.33 -5.57 6.39
CA ALA A 48 9.98 -4.88 5.28
C ALA A 48 9.47 -3.44 5.14
N SER A 49 10.24 -2.56 4.53
CA SER A 49 9.80 -1.20 4.23
C SER A 49 8.66 -1.20 3.20
N ILE A 50 7.84 -0.15 3.19
CA ILE A 50 6.79 0.04 2.17
C ILE A 50 7.40 -0.03 0.76
N GLY A 51 8.55 0.60 0.54
CA GLY A 51 9.23 0.61 -0.75
C GLY A 51 9.60 -0.80 -1.22
N ASP A 52 10.19 -1.59 -0.33
CA ASP A 52 10.56 -2.97 -0.65
C ASP A 52 9.33 -3.83 -0.96
N VAL A 53 8.25 -3.64 -0.21
CA VAL A 53 6.99 -4.38 -0.46
C VAL A 53 6.38 -3.98 -1.80
N MET A 54 6.34 -2.68 -2.13
CA MET A 54 5.84 -2.21 -3.43
C MET A 54 6.69 -2.77 -4.58
N ASP A 55 8.00 -2.73 -4.45
CA ASP A 55 8.93 -3.25 -5.46
C ASP A 55 8.75 -4.75 -5.67
N LEU A 56 8.52 -5.50 -4.59
CA LEU A 56 8.24 -6.93 -4.67
C LEU A 56 6.95 -7.22 -5.45
N HIS A 57 5.87 -6.47 -5.18
CA HIS A 57 4.62 -6.60 -5.93
C HIS A 57 4.84 -6.37 -7.43
N LEU A 58 5.52 -5.30 -7.78
CA LEU A 58 5.81 -4.97 -9.18
C LEU A 58 6.70 -6.01 -9.85
N SER A 59 7.70 -6.51 -9.13
CA SER A 59 8.58 -7.59 -9.60
C SER A 59 7.82 -8.87 -9.93
N LEU A 60 6.89 -9.27 -9.07
CA LEU A 60 6.11 -10.49 -9.26
C LEU A 60 5.08 -10.35 -10.39
N MET A 61 4.63 -9.14 -10.68
CA MET A 61 3.66 -8.89 -11.76
C MET A 61 4.28 -8.66 -13.12
N LYS A 62 5.52 -8.21 -13.21
CA LYS A 62 6.13 -7.69 -14.45
C LYS A 62 6.13 -8.67 -15.63
N ASN A 63 6.15 -9.98 -15.37
CA ASN A 63 6.13 -11.01 -16.43
C ASN A 63 4.72 -11.26 -16.96
N PHE A 64 3.68 -10.73 -16.33
CA PHE A 64 2.28 -10.94 -16.68
C PHE A 64 1.63 -9.65 -17.19
N LYS A 65 1.84 -8.54 -16.49
CA LYS A 65 1.33 -7.23 -16.86
C LYS A 65 2.11 -6.11 -16.16
N GLN A 66 2.07 -4.93 -16.72
CA GLN A 66 2.66 -3.74 -16.12
C GLN A 66 1.66 -3.12 -15.14
N SER A 67 1.78 -3.49 -13.88
CA SER A 67 0.97 -2.93 -12.79
C SER A 67 1.60 -1.66 -12.22
N GLN A 68 0.79 -0.81 -11.58
CA GLN A 68 1.26 0.44 -10.98
C GLN A 68 0.64 0.65 -9.59
N PHE A 69 1.40 1.27 -8.70
CA PHE A 69 0.83 1.83 -7.48
C PHE A 69 0.34 3.26 -7.76
N LEU A 70 -0.90 3.55 -7.37
CA LEU A 70 -1.50 4.87 -7.54
C LEU A 70 -1.45 5.72 -6.27
N GLY A 71 -1.25 5.11 -5.13
CA GLY A 71 -1.22 5.84 -3.87
C GLY A 71 -0.95 4.97 -2.66
N ILE A 72 -0.91 5.63 -1.52
CA ILE A 72 -0.63 5.01 -0.22
C ILE A 72 -1.72 5.41 0.76
N ASN A 73 -2.34 4.41 1.38
CA ASN A 73 -3.24 4.59 2.51
C ASN A 73 -2.51 4.27 3.81
N LEU A 74 -2.59 5.16 4.79
CA LEU A 74 -1.96 4.98 6.10
C LEU A 74 -3.01 4.80 7.19
N MET A 75 -2.70 3.97 8.16
CA MET A 75 -3.48 3.82 9.39
C MET A 75 -2.75 4.57 10.49
N THR A 76 -3.17 5.79 10.78
CA THR A 76 -2.46 6.71 11.70
C THR A 76 -3.14 6.90 13.07
N LEU A 77 -4.07 6.03 13.42
CA LEU A 77 -4.88 6.17 14.65
C LEU A 77 -4.04 6.27 15.94
N LYS A 78 -2.86 5.67 15.95
CA LYS A 78 -1.94 5.70 17.11
C LYS A 78 -1.05 6.94 17.16
N MET A 79 -1.15 7.80 16.16
CA MET A 79 -0.33 9.02 16.03
C MET A 79 -1.17 10.25 16.34
N THR A 80 -0.52 11.34 16.81
CA THR A 80 -1.15 12.64 16.84
C THR A 80 -1.42 13.13 15.42
N LYS A 81 -2.36 14.06 15.25
CA LYS A 81 -2.68 14.63 13.93
C LYS A 81 -1.44 15.22 13.25
N ASP A 82 -0.62 15.97 13.98
CA ASP A 82 0.58 16.59 13.42
C ASP A 82 1.62 15.59 12.96
N LEU A 83 1.84 14.52 13.73
CA LEU A 83 2.73 13.42 13.33
C LEU A 83 2.19 12.67 12.13
N ALA A 84 0.88 12.41 12.09
CA ALA A 84 0.23 11.76 10.96
C ALA A 84 0.42 12.55 9.66
N LEU A 85 0.19 13.86 9.70
CA LEU A 85 0.36 14.74 8.54
C LEU A 85 1.84 14.81 8.08
N LYS A 86 2.77 14.82 9.02
CA LYS A 86 4.22 14.75 8.69
C LYS A 86 4.59 13.46 8.00
N GLU A 87 4.09 12.33 8.49
CA GLU A 87 4.36 11.02 7.90
C GLU A 87 3.78 10.91 6.48
N ILE A 88 2.54 11.38 6.29
CA ILE A 88 1.90 11.45 4.96
C ILE A 88 2.79 12.24 3.99
N LYS A 89 3.20 13.44 4.38
CA LYS A 89 4.04 14.31 3.53
C LYS A 89 5.40 13.69 3.23
N LYS A 90 6.01 13.06 4.22
CA LYS A 90 7.28 12.33 4.06
C LYS A 90 7.18 11.23 3.00
N LEU A 91 6.12 10.43 3.04
CA LEU A 91 5.91 9.35 2.08
C LEU A 91 5.57 9.88 0.69
N GLU A 92 4.75 10.94 0.59
CA GLU A 92 4.47 11.61 -0.69
C GLU A 92 5.76 12.12 -1.36
N ASN A 93 6.65 12.70 -0.57
CA ASN A 93 7.94 13.19 -1.08
C ASN A 93 8.89 12.05 -1.49
N LYS A 94 8.88 10.97 -0.73
CA LYS A 94 9.79 9.82 -0.97
C LYS A 94 9.38 8.99 -2.17
N TYR A 95 8.09 8.68 -2.29
CA TYR A 95 7.59 7.74 -3.30
C TYR A 95 6.92 8.42 -4.49
N LYS A 96 6.70 9.74 -4.43
CA LYS A 96 6.02 10.53 -5.47
C LYS A 96 4.62 10.01 -5.79
N LEU A 97 3.93 9.52 -4.77
CA LEU A 97 2.55 9.03 -4.82
C LEU A 97 1.70 9.80 -3.83
N PRO A 98 0.42 10.07 -4.12
CA PRO A 98 -0.47 10.65 -3.12
C PRO A 98 -0.63 9.70 -1.94
N ALA A 99 -0.59 10.24 -0.74
CA ALA A 99 -0.78 9.49 0.50
C ALA A 99 -1.83 10.17 1.38
N THR A 100 -2.61 9.37 2.08
CA THR A 100 -3.60 9.84 3.05
C THR A 100 -3.90 8.76 4.08
N ASP A 101 -4.60 9.11 5.14
CA ASP A 101 -5.34 8.18 5.98
C ASP A 101 -6.81 8.34 5.61
N LEU A 102 -7.36 7.35 4.90
CA LEU A 102 -8.73 7.39 4.37
C LEU A 102 -9.78 7.65 5.45
N VAL A 103 -9.60 7.04 6.61
CA VAL A 103 -10.55 7.15 7.73
C VAL A 103 -10.45 8.51 8.41
N ARG A 104 -9.23 9.03 8.56
CA ARG A 104 -8.96 10.21 9.36
C ARG A 104 -9.03 11.52 8.58
N PHE A 105 -8.58 11.51 7.33
CA PHE A 105 -8.44 12.72 6.50
C PHE A 105 -9.24 12.67 5.19
N GLY A 106 -9.93 11.55 4.92
CA GLY A 106 -10.72 11.38 3.71
C GLY A 106 -9.95 10.79 2.53
N ASP A 107 -10.67 10.53 1.48
CA ASP A 107 -10.23 9.75 0.33
C ASP A 107 -9.88 10.59 -0.92
N GLY A 108 -10.16 11.89 -0.91
CA GLY A 108 -10.10 12.76 -2.09
C GLY A 108 -8.83 12.60 -2.92
N LYS A 109 -7.65 12.64 -2.30
CA LYS A 109 -6.38 12.50 -3.02
C LYS A 109 -6.26 11.18 -3.80
N LEU A 110 -6.71 10.09 -3.20
CA LEU A 110 -6.62 8.76 -3.84
C LEU A 110 -7.67 8.63 -4.94
N ILE A 111 -8.88 9.11 -4.71
CA ILE A 111 -9.95 9.09 -5.71
C ILE A 111 -9.56 9.95 -6.91
N ASP A 112 -9.07 11.17 -6.71
CA ASP A 112 -8.60 12.04 -7.79
C ASP A 112 -7.53 11.35 -8.63
N ARG A 113 -6.59 10.67 -8.00
CA ARG A 113 -5.54 9.94 -8.72
C ARG A 113 -6.09 8.76 -9.52
N ILE A 114 -7.01 8.00 -8.93
CA ILE A 114 -7.67 6.88 -9.61
C ILE A 114 -8.45 7.39 -10.84
N GLU A 115 -9.20 8.45 -10.69
CA GLU A 115 -9.95 9.06 -11.80
C GLU A 115 -9.03 9.53 -12.93
N GLN A 116 -7.90 10.16 -12.61
CA GLN A 116 -6.92 10.58 -13.61
C GLN A 116 -6.35 9.41 -14.42
N GLU A 117 -6.19 8.24 -13.82
CA GLU A 117 -5.65 7.06 -14.50
C GLU A 117 -6.72 6.27 -15.28
N LEU A 118 -7.97 6.29 -14.82
CA LEU A 118 -9.06 5.54 -15.44
C LEU A 118 -9.85 6.32 -16.48
N LEU A 119 -9.78 7.63 -16.43
CA LEU A 119 -10.50 8.53 -17.35
C LEU A 119 -9.53 9.34 -18.20
#